data_3823365667f1d6c5cb45cf0367f71bc9
#
_entry.id   3823365667f1d6c5cb45cf0367f71bc9
#
_cell.length_a   1.000
_cell.length_b   1.000
_cell.length_c   1.000
_cell.angle_alpha   90.00
_cell.angle_beta   90.00
_cell.angle_gamma   90.00
#
_symmetry.space_group_name_H-M   'P 1'
#
loop_
_entity.id
_entity.type
_entity.pdbx_description
1 polymer ?
#
loop_
_entity_poly.entity_id
_entity_poly.type
_entity_poly.pdbx_seq_one_letter_code
_entity_poly.pdbx_strand_id
1 'polypeptide(L)'
;MAIDLKVSQDANNDWHWEIENGDLKKTNALDTALYMSLFGQKRASKDDVTKPDLRRGHFINEFSRIEGYEIGSLFWLRTEQVKLTDGNLRLLENAISDGLKWMIEDGIITKTKIAASKVSGGVNLQIDLISKLQEDSKYYDLFVAT
;
A
#
# COMPACT_ATOMS: atom_id res chain seq x y z
N MET A 1 -3.91 4.66 21.07
CA MET A 1 -3.58 4.05 19.75
C MET A 1 -4.83 3.41 19.20
N ALA A 2 -5.17 3.69 17.95
CA ALA A 2 -6.29 3.01 17.30
C ALA A 2 -5.96 1.52 17.11
N ILE A 3 -6.96 0.66 17.32
CA ILE A 3 -6.82 -0.80 17.21
C ILE A 3 -7.69 -1.25 16.04
N ASP A 4 -7.16 -2.14 15.24
CA ASP A 4 -7.84 -2.72 14.10
C ASP A 4 -7.61 -4.23 14.02
N LEU A 5 -8.23 -4.90 13.05
CA LEU A 5 -8.11 -6.34 12.88
C LEU A 5 -6.83 -6.70 12.14
N LYS A 6 -6.15 -7.72 12.61
CA LYS A 6 -4.88 -8.18 12.03
C LYS A 6 -5.13 -9.02 10.78
N VAL A 7 -4.47 -8.61 9.69
CA VAL A 7 -4.38 -9.37 8.43
C VAL A 7 -2.92 -9.69 8.14
N SER A 8 -2.64 -10.88 7.68
CA SER A 8 -1.27 -11.29 7.30
C SER A 8 -1.29 -12.22 6.09
N GLN A 9 -0.12 -12.40 5.48
CA GLN A 9 0.11 -13.43 4.47
C GLN A 9 0.60 -14.73 5.12
N ASP A 10 0.07 -15.86 4.68
CA ASP A 10 0.57 -17.18 5.09
C ASP A 10 1.79 -17.62 4.26
N ALA A 11 2.25 -18.86 4.48
CA ALA A 11 3.37 -19.43 3.76
C ALA A 11 3.14 -19.60 2.24
N ASN A 12 1.88 -19.58 1.80
CA ASN A 12 1.48 -19.62 0.38
C ASN A 12 1.26 -18.22 -0.21
N ASN A 13 1.53 -17.16 0.56
CA ASN A 13 1.29 -15.75 0.24
C ASN A 13 -0.21 -15.39 0.11
N ASP A 14 -1.10 -16.20 0.67
CA ASP A 14 -2.53 -15.89 0.73
C ASP A 14 -2.84 -14.99 1.92
N TRP A 15 -3.70 -13.97 1.71
CA TRP A 15 -4.12 -13.04 2.74
C TRP A 15 -5.26 -13.62 3.57
N HIS A 16 -5.14 -13.55 4.89
CA HIS A 16 -6.17 -14.01 5.82
C HIS A 16 -6.19 -13.20 7.12
N TRP A 17 -7.34 -13.29 7.81
CA TRP A 17 -7.48 -12.78 9.16
C TRP A 17 -6.74 -13.69 10.15
N GLU A 18 -5.96 -13.10 11.04
CA GLU A 18 -5.36 -13.86 12.14
C GLU A 18 -6.37 -14.08 13.27
N ILE A 19 -6.32 -15.27 13.84
CA ILE A 19 -7.16 -15.66 14.99
C ILE A 19 -6.25 -15.89 16.19
N GLU A 20 -6.63 -15.35 17.33
CA GLU A 20 -5.94 -15.50 18.61
C GLU A 20 -6.95 -15.74 19.71
N ASN A 21 -6.75 -16.81 20.49
CA ASN A 21 -7.66 -17.21 21.57
C ASN A 21 -9.13 -17.37 21.14
N GLY A 22 -9.38 -17.84 19.92
CA GLY A 22 -10.74 -18.05 19.38
C GLY A 22 -11.45 -16.80 18.88
N ASP A 23 -10.78 -15.66 18.84
CA ASP A 23 -11.31 -14.40 18.31
C ASP A 23 -10.37 -13.81 17.25
N LEU A 24 -10.83 -12.83 16.50
CA LEU A 24 -10.01 -12.11 15.54
C LEU A 24 -8.91 -11.31 16.26
N LYS A 25 -7.67 -11.56 15.85
CA LYS A 25 -6.52 -10.85 16.42
C LYS A 25 -6.57 -9.37 16.09
N LYS A 26 -6.27 -8.56 17.09
CA LYS A 26 -6.18 -7.10 16.94
C LYS A 26 -4.75 -6.65 16.70
N THR A 27 -4.61 -5.57 15.95
CA THR A 27 -3.33 -4.89 15.68
C THR A 27 -3.50 -3.37 15.80
N ASN A 28 -2.41 -2.62 15.69
CA ASN A 28 -2.54 -1.17 15.61
C ASN A 28 -3.03 -0.75 14.20
N ALA A 29 -3.63 0.42 14.11
CA ALA A 29 -4.19 0.93 12.85
C ALA A 29 -3.13 1.23 11.77
N LEU A 30 -1.84 1.20 12.11
CA LEU A 30 -0.77 1.46 11.15
C LEU A 30 -0.72 0.40 10.05
N ASP A 31 -0.93 -0.88 10.40
CA ASP A 31 -0.98 -1.97 9.42
C ASP A 31 -2.13 -1.74 8.41
N THR A 32 -3.32 -1.45 8.91
CA THR A 32 -4.49 -1.17 8.06
C THR A 32 -4.27 0.09 7.22
N ALA A 33 -3.72 1.15 7.79
CA ALA A 33 -3.41 2.38 7.07
C ALA A 33 -2.43 2.13 5.93
N LEU A 34 -1.39 1.30 6.16
CA LEU A 34 -0.46 0.89 5.12
C LEU A 34 -1.18 0.13 4.00
N TYR A 35 -1.95 -0.90 4.33
CA TYR A 35 -2.60 -1.74 3.32
C TYR A 35 -3.65 -0.98 2.52
N MET A 36 -4.43 -0.12 3.13
CA MET A 36 -5.38 0.75 2.42
C MET A 36 -4.67 1.74 1.51
N SER A 37 -3.57 2.31 1.95
CA SER A 37 -2.78 3.26 1.15
C SER A 37 -2.08 2.58 -0.03
N LEU A 38 -1.62 1.34 0.15
CA LEU A 38 -0.89 0.58 -0.86
C LEU A 38 -1.84 -0.07 -1.88
N PHE A 39 -2.84 -0.79 -1.40
CA PHE A 39 -3.74 -1.61 -2.23
C PHE A 39 -5.03 -0.91 -2.61
N GLY A 40 -5.40 0.18 -1.96
CA GLY A 40 -6.50 1.02 -2.41
C GLY A 40 -6.20 1.59 -3.80
N GLN A 41 -7.19 1.57 -4.68
CA GLN A 41 -7.02 1.97 -6.07
C GLN A 41 -7.28 3.46 -6.24
N LYS A 42 -6.22 4.26 -6.19
CA LYS A 42 -6.30 5.68 -6.55
C LYS A 42 -6.67 5.82 -8.03
N ARG A 43 -7.51 6.80 -8.35
CA ARG A 43 -7.91 7.05 -9.74
C ARG A 43 -6.73 7.54 -10.56
N ALA A 44 -6.45 6.86 -11.67
CA ALA A 44 -5.43 7.26 -12.63
C ALA A 44 -5.83 8.53 -13.38
N SER A 45 -4.85 9.34 -13.80
CA SER A 45 -5.09 10.48 -14.66
C SER A 45 -5.52 10.02 -16.07
N LYS A 46 -5.98 10.96 -16.88
CA LYS A 46 -6.33 10.67 -18.30
C LYS A 46 -5.10 10.26 -19.11
N ASP A 47 -3.93 10.73 -18.71
CA ASP A 47 -2.67 10.46 -19.42
C ASP A 47 -2.06 9.11 -19.01
N ASP A 48 -2.47 8.55 -17.87
CA ASP A 48 -1.97 7.26 -17.37
C ASP A 48 -2.62 6.05 -18.04
N VAL A 49 -3.80 6.22 -18.63
CA VAL A 49 -4.59 5.12 -19.23
C VAL A 49 -5.13 5.50 -20.61
N THR A 50 -5.24 4.50 -21.48
CA THR A 50 -5.69 4.71 -22.87
C THR A 50 -7.20 4.92 -23.01
N LYS A 51 -7.98 4.45 -22.03
CA LYS A 51 -9.45 4.56 -22.01
C LYS A 51 -9.94 5.13 -20.69
N PRO A 52 -10.90 6.10 -20.72
CA PRO A 52 -11.41 6.74 -19.51
C PRO A 52 -12.01 5.79 -18.46
N ASP A 53 -12.64 4.71 -18.90
CA ASP A 53 -13.27 3.69 -18.05
C ASP A 53 -12.25 2.80 -17.31
N LEU A 54 -10.99 2.80 -17.73
CA LEU A 54 -9.90 2.09 -17.07
C LEU A 54 -9.24 2.87 -15.93
N ARG A 55 -9.70 4.07 -15.63
CA ARG A 55 -9.08 4.93 -14.61
C ARG A 55 -9.26 4.43 -13.18
N ARG A 56 -10.27 3.60 -12.93
CA ARG A 56 -10.62 3.10 -11.58
C ARG A 56 -10.83 4.20 -10.55
N GLY A 57 -10.60 3.94 -9.31
CA GLY A 57 -10.75 4.84 -8.18
C GLY A 57 -11.43 4.14 -7.00
N HIS A 58 -11.21 4.66 -5.80
CA HIS A 58 -11.87 4.14 -4.60
C HIS A 58 -13.13 4.95 -4.32
N PHE A 59 -14.26 4.26 -4.04
CA PHE A 59 -15.56 4.94 -3.85
C PHE A 59 -15.56 5.97 -2.71
N ILE A 60 -14.76 5.77 -1.66
CA ILE A 60 -14.63 6.72 -0.54
C ILE A 60 -14.12 8.09 -1.02
N ASN A 61 -13.29 8.13 -2.05
CA ASN A 61 -12.76 9.39 -2.58
C ASN A 61 -13.83 10.28 -3.20
N GLU A 62 -14.94 9.68 -3.68
CA GLU A 62 -16.11 10.43 -4.19
C GLU A 62 -16.87 11.19 -3.07
N PHE A 63 -16.72 10.72 -1.83
CA PHE A 63 -17.38 11.31 -0.66
C PHE A 63 -16.42 12.09 0.26
N SER A 64 -15.15 12.21 -0.14
CA SER A 64 -14.17 12.96 0.65
C SER A 64 -14.56 14.43 0.73
N ARG A 65 -14.64 14.97 1.95
CA ARG A 65 -14.88 16.38 2.21
C ARG A 65 -13.60 17.20 2.25
N ILE A 66 -12.46 16.56 2.20
CA ILE A 66 -11.14 17.18 2.23
C ILE A 66 -10.60 17.17 0.80
N GLU A 67 -10.51 18.35 0.20
CA GLU A 67 -9.98 18.50 -1.15
C GLU A 67 -8.52 18.03 -1.21
N GLY A 68 -8.19 17.24 -2.23
CA GLY A 68 -6.86 16.68 -2.44
C GLY A 68 -6.53 15.48 -1.59
N TYR A 69 -7.42 15.03 -0.70
CA TYR A 69 -7.22 13.86 0.14
C TYR A 69 -7.84 12.63 -0.52
N GLU A 70 -7.00 11.75 -1.04
CA GLU A 70 -7.42 10.50 -1.69
C GLU A 70 -6.77 9.30 -1.02
N ILE A 71 -7.56 8.24 -0.80
CA ILE A 71 -7.09 6.95 -0.31
C ILE A 71 -6.53 6.13 -1.47
N GLY A 72 -5.43 5.41 -1.20
CA GLY A 72 -4.86 4.48 -2.15
C GLY A 72 -3.65 5.04 -2.90
N SER A 73 -3.19 4.25 -3.84
CA SER A 73 -2.02 4.54 -4.68
C SER A 73 -2.25 4.09 -6.12
N LEU A 74 -1.34 4.45 -7.01
CA LEU A 74 -1.28 3.94 -8.38
C LEU A 74 -0.52 2.61 -8.49
N PHE A 75 -0.29 1.93 -7.37
CA PHE A 75 0.37 0.63 -7.34
C PHE A 75 -0.29 -0.38 -8.29
N TRP A 76 -1.63 -0.48 -8.27
CA TRP A 76 -2.41 -1.34 -9.17
C TRP A 76 -2.08 -1.10 -10.63
N LEU A 77 -1.95 0.16 -11.04
CA LEU A 77 -1.65 0.55 -12.40
C LEU A 77 -0.26 0.05 -12.83
N ARG A 78 0.72 0.20 -11.95
CA ARG A 78 2.11 -0.18 -12.23
C ARG A 78 2.31 -1.69 -12.25
N THR A 79 1.53 -2.45 -11.51
CA THR A 79 1.61 -3.92 -11.53
C THR A 79 0.83 -4.57 -12.67
N GLU A 80 -0.28 -4.00 -13.09
CA GLU A 80 -1.17 -4.61 -14.08
C GLU A 80 -0.83 -4.24 -15.53
N GLN A 81 -0.34 -3.03 -15.76
CA GLN A 81 -0.20 -2.49 -17.12
C GLN A 81 1.23 -2.51 -17.68
N VAL A 82 2.21 -2.81 -16.85
CA VAL A 82 3.61 -2.61 -17.21
C VAL A 82 4.44 -3.86 -16.93
N LYS A 83 5.28 -4.25 -17.88
CA LYS A 83 6.29 -5.29 -17.63
C LYS A 83 7.25 -4.85 -16.52
N LEU A 84 7.58 -5.78 -15.62
CA LEU A 84 8.49 -5.53 -14.51
C LEU A 84 9.95 -5.46 -14.98
N THR A 85 10.34 -4.33 -15.51
CA THR A 85 11.74 -3.95 -15.79
C THR A 85 12.28 -3.13 -14.62
N ASP A 86 13.60 -2.96 -14.54
CA ASP A 86 14.21 -2.14 -13.47
C ASP A 86 13.67 -0.70 -13.43
N GLY A 87 13.43 -0.10 -14.59
CA GLY A 87 12.81 1.22 -14.69
C GLY A 87 11.38 1.24 -14.16
N ASN A 88 10.62 0.19 -14.44
CA ASN A 88 9.24 0.05 -13.98
C ASN A 88 9.13 -0.30 -12.50
N LEU A 89 10.11 -1.01 -11.93
CA LEU A 89 10.21 -1.21 -10.47
C LEU A 89 10.39 0.13 -9.74
N ARG A 90 11.16 1.06 -10.29
CA ARG A 90 11.28 2.41 -9.73
C ARG A 90 9.97 3.20 -9.79
N LEU A 91 9.22 3.08 -10.89
CA LEU A 91 7.88 3.68 -10.97
C LEU A 91 6.92 3.08 -9.96
N LEU A 92 7.05 1.77 -9.70
CA LEU A 92 6.29 1.08 -8.67
C LEU A 92 6.63 1.60 -7.26
N GLU A 93 7.92 1.72 -6.95
CA GLU A 93 8.39 2.30 -5.68
C GLU A 93 7.89 3.73 -5.49
N ASN A 94 7.93 4.55 -6.54
CA ASN A 94 7.41 5.92 -6.51
C ASN A 94 5.90 5.96 -6.26
N ALA A 95 5.14 5.08 -6.90
CA ALA A 95 3.69 4.99 -6.68
C ALA A 95 3.35 4.62 -5.23
N ILE A 96 4.11 3.71 -4.63
CA ILE A 96 3.96 3.35 -3.21
C ILE A 96 4.33 4.53 -2.31
N SER A 97 5.46 5.18 -2.58
CA SER A 97 5.91 6.35 -1.82
C SER A 97 4.87 7.49 -1.84
N ASP A 98 4.31 7.77 -3.00
CA ASP A 98 3.26 8.78 -3.15
C ASP A 98 1.98 8.39 -2.38
N GLY A 99 1.60 7.12 -2.39
CA GLY A 99 0.46 6.62 -1.64
C GLY A 99 0.63 6.69 -0.11
N LEU A 100 1.86 6.68 0.38
CA LEU A 100 2.20 6.77 1.81
C LEU A 100 2.56 8.19 2.27
N LYS A 101 2.65 9.15 1.37
CA LYS A 101 3.09 10.52 1.67
C LYS A 101 2.22 11.21 2.72
N TRP A 102 0.91 10.95 2.72
CA TRP A 102 -0.02 11.52 3.69
C TRP A 102 0.35 11.17 5.14
N MET A 103 0.93 9.98 5.36
CA MET A 103 1.36 9.56 6.71
C MET A 103 2.52 10.41 7.23
N ILE A 104 3.38 10.90 6.33
CA ILE A 104 4.46 11.83 6.67
C ILE A 104 3.88 13.23 6.90
N GLU A 105 2.98 13.68 6.04
CA GLU A 105 2.33 15.01 6.16
C GLU A 105 1.50 15.12 7.44
N ASP A 106 0.82 14.05 7.85
CA ASP A 106 0.04 14.00 9.10
C ASP A 106 0.91 13.72 10.34
N GLY A 107 2.21 13.52 10.18
CA GLY A 107 3.15 13.32 11.28
C GLY A 107 3.08 11.94 11.95
N ILE A 108 2.45 10.95 11.29
CA ILE A 108 2.35 9.57 11.79
C ILE A 108 3.72 8.89 11.71
N ILE A 109 4.43 9.11 10.62
CA ILE A 109 5.80 8.64 10.40
C ILE A 109 6.68 9.81 9.93
N THR A 110 8.00 9.63 10.01
CA THR A 110 8.97 10.65 9.55
C THR A 110 9.45 10.42 8.13
N LYS A 111 9.61 9.17 7.72
CA LYS A 111 9.99 8.78 6.36
C LYS A 111 9.64 7.34 6.05
N THR A 112 9.67 7.02 4.77
CA THR A 112 9.52 5.65 4.25
C THR A 112 10.80 5.24 3.51
N LYS A 113 11.11 3.94 3.55
CA LYS A 113 12.07 3.31 2.64
C LYS A 113 11.34 2.18 1.91
N ILE A 114 11.45 2.16 0.60
CA ILE A 114 10.71 1.21 -0.23
C ILE A 114 11.70 0.58 -1.20
N ALA A 115 11.71 -0.74 -1.24
CA ALA A 115 12.47 -1.52 -2.21
C ALA A 115 11.53 -2.54 -2.86
N ALA A 116 11.43 -2.51 -4.17
CA ALA A 116 10.69 -3.48 -4.97
C ALA A 116 11.67 -4.35 -5.77
N SER A 117 11.46 -5.65 -5.76
CA SER A 117 12.25 -6.60 -6.54
C SER A 117 11.36 -7.60 -7.25
N LYS A 118 11.74 -7.95 -8.48
CA LYS A 118 11.05 -8.98 -9.24
C LYS A 118 11.43 -10.35 -8.69
N VAL A 119 10.42 -11.15 -8.43
CA VAL A 119 10.57 -12.56 -8.01
C VAL A 119 9.69 -13.46 -8.88
N SER A 120 9.85 -14.77 -8.76
CA SER A 120 9.01 -15.72 -9.51
C SER A 120 7.53 -15.52 -9.15
N GLY A 121 6.71 -15.24 -10.15
CA GLY A 121 5.26 -15.06 -10.01
C GLY A 121 4.80 -13.69 -9.50
N GLY A 122 5.72 -12.73 -9.29
CA GLY A 122 5.29 -11.42 -8.81
C GLY A 122 6.40 -10.48 -8.40
N VAL A 123 6.09 -9.64 -7.44
CA VAL A 123 6.98 -8.62 -6.86
C VAL A 123 7.09 -8.84 -5.36
N ASN A 124 8.30 -8.76 -4.85
CA ASN A 124 8.54 -8.64 -3.41
C ASN A 124 8.73 -7.17 -3.03
N LEU A 125 8.01 -6.72 -2.03
CA LEU A 125 8.04 -5.36 -1.52
C LEU A 125 8.62 -5.34 -0.11
N GLN A 126 9.65 -4.55 0.09
CA GLN A 126 10.21 -4.25 1.41
C GLN A 126 9.91 -2.80 1.75
N ILE A 127 9.12 -2.58 2.79
CA ILE A 127 8.64 -1.26 3.18
C ILE A 127 9.01 -1.00 4.64
N ASP A 128 9.82 0.03 4.87
CA ASP A 128 10.10 0.56 6.21
C ASP A 128 9.27 1.81 6.45
N LEU A 129 8.45 1.79 7.49
CA LEU A 129 7.77 2.96 8.03
C LEU A 129 8.56 3.43 9.27
N ILE A 130 9.28 4.52 9.11
CA ILE A 130 10.19 5.04 10.15
C ILE A 130 9.51 6.13 10.95
N SER A 131 9.32 5.88 12.24
CA SER A 131 8.77 6.84 13.21
C SER A 131 9.88 7.60 13.94
N LYS A 132 9.52 8.70 14.62
CA LYS A 132 10.45 9.44 15.50
C LYS A 132 11.01 8.57 16.61
N LEU A 133 10.16 7.70 17.18
CA LEU A 133 10.58 6.68 18.13
C LEU A 133 10.86 5.41 17.33
N GLN A 134 12.08 4.91 17.41
CA GLN A 134 12.49 3.72 16.67
C GLN A 134 11.63 2.49 17.01
N GLU A 135 11.17 2.39 18.25
CA GLU A 135 10.27 1.34 18.73
C GLU A 135 8.90 1.32 18.01
N ASP A 136 8.45 2.46 17.49
CA ASP A 136 7.20 2.60 16.73
C ASP A 136 7.41 2.40 15.21
N SER A 137 8.65 2.21 14.78
CA SER A 137 8.99 1.93 13.38
C SER A 137 8.60 0.51 13.03
N LYS A 138 8.09 0.30 11.82
CA LYS A 138 7.65 -1.01 11.33
C LYS A 138 8.27 -1.35 9.99
N TYR A 139 8.63 -2.61 9.83
CA TYR A 139 9.10 -3.21 8.60
C TYR A 139 8.09 -4.21 8.05
N TYR A 140 7.87 -4.13 6.76
CA TYR A 140 6.98 -5.04 6.03
C TYR A 140 7.74 -5.70 4.89
N ASP A 141 7.55 -6.99 4.74
CA ASP A 141 8.03 -7.78 3.62
C ASP A 141 6.83 -8.49 3.00
N LEU A 142 6.40 -8.01 1.82
CA LEU A 142 5.15 -8.41 1.19
C LEU A 142 5.42 -8.99 -0.19
N PHE A 143 4.70 -10.06 -0.53
CA PHE A 143 4.64 -10.58 -1.88
C PHE A 143 3.34 -10.16 -2.56
N VAL A 144 3.44 -9.69 -3.80
CA VAL A 144 2.28 -9.36 -4.64
C VAL A 144 2.38 -10.12 -5.94
N ALA A 145 1.42 -10.99 -6.21
CA ALA A 145 1.32 -11.73 -7.46
C ALA A 145 1.03 -10.78 -8.63
N THR A 146 1.67 -11.00 -9.75
CA THR A 146 1.46 -10.21 -10.99
C THR A 146 1.25 -11.11 -12.20
#